data_8f382383f5c500a84103cc8b630fd505
#
_entry.id   8f382383f5c500a84103cc8b630fd505
#
_cell.length_a   1.000
_cell.length_b   1.000
_cell.length_c   1.000
_cell.angle_alpha   90.00
_cell.angle_beta   90.00
_cell.angle_gamma   90.00
#
_symmetry.space_group_name_H-M   'P 1'
#
loop_
_entity.id
_entity.type
_entity.pdbx_description
1 polymer ?
#
loop_
_entity_poly.entity_id
_entity_poly.type
_entity_poly.pdbx_seq_one_letter_code
_entity_poly.pdbx_strand_id
1 'polypeptide(L)'
;MDRPVTTLFMLMSLDGKISAGAGDGLDFDRDLPRVPGVSEGLRQYYELEQQTDPWSLNTGRVKAKVGANELPLPERLPVSFAILDNTHLTAAGVRWLCARCRELVVITSNAAHPVNAAGEPNLSVMFLECLSLPESLRRLKAEHGCGRLTVQSGGTINAALVREGLVDFVDVVVAPVLVGGMTRPCSWTALRSLRSRSSPASAPSSFWAARRCGTPTCASGTK
;
A
#
# COMPACT_ATOMS: atom_id res chain seq x y z
N MET A 1 -1.21 22.26 3.41
CA MET A 1 -1.98 21.00 3.33
C MET A 1 -2.11 20.39 4.71
N ASP A 2 -3.29 20.02 5.09
CA ASP A 2 -3.64 19.46 6.40
C ASP A 2 -3.39 17.95 6.54
N ARG A 3 -2.91 17.31 5.49
CA ARG A 3 -2.60 15.89 5.40
C ARG A 3 -1.16 15.66 4.97
N PRO A 4 -0.60 14.44 5.13
CA PRO A 4 0.70 14.10 4.59
C PRO A 4 0.72 14.20 3.05
N VAL A 5 1.88 14.43 2.49
CA VAL A 5 2.14 14.17 1.07
C VAL A 5 2.09 12.66 0.87
N THR A 6 1.26 12.20 -0.05
CA THR A 6 0.93 10.78 -0.20
C THR A 6 1.41 10.25 -1.55
N THR A 7 2.27 9.22 -1.50
CA THR A 7 2.78 8.51 -2.67
C THR A 7 2.17 7.11 -2.72
N LEU A 8 1.47 6.79 -3.78
CA LEU A 8 1.01 5.42 -4.04
C LEU A 8 2.15 4.63 -4.69
N PHE A 9 2.73 3.69 -3.96
CA PHE A 9 3.82 2.84 -4.42
C PHE A 9 3.32 1.41 -4.60
N MET A 10 3.47 0.85 -5.80
CA MET A 10 2.96 -0.48 -6.08
C MET A 10 3.79 -1.27 -7.10
N LEU A 11 3.79 -2.58 -6.92
CA LEU A 11 4.24 -3.56 -7.91
C LEU A 11 3.02 -4.02 -8.72
N MET A 12 3.11 -3.98 -10.04
CA MET A 12 2.05 -4.51 -10.91
C MET A 12 2.61 -5.28 -12.10
N SER A 13 1.80 -6.17 -12.66
CA SER A 13 2.10 -6.85 -13.92
C SER A 13 1.91 -5.91 -15.13
N LEU A 14 2.36 -6.36 -16.32
CA LEU A 14 2.17 -5.63 -17.58
C LEU A 14 0.68 -5.38 -17.89
N ASP A 15 -0.20 -6.27 -17.48
CA ASP A 15 -1.66 -6.13 -17.65
C ASP A 15 -2.34 -5.44 -16.45
N GLY A 16 -1.58 -4.72 -15.59
CA GLY A 16 -2.08 -3.87 -14.54
C GLY A 16 -2.60 -4.60 -13.31
N LYS A 17 -2.25 -5.86 -13.09
CA LYS A 17 -2.63 -6.63 -11.89
C LYS A 17 -1.67 -6.37 -10.73
N ILE A 18 -2.19 -6.32 -9.52
CA ILE A 18 -1.43 -6.16 -8.28
C ILE A 18 -1.50 -7.41 -7.38
N SER A 19 -2.04 -8.50 -7.89
CA SER A 19 -2.12 -9.79 -7.22
C SER A 19 -2.15 -10.92 -8.24
N ALA A 20 -1.55 -12.04 -7.91
CA ALA A 20 -1.55 -13.23 -8.76
C ALA A 20 -2.92 -13.95 -8.79
N GLY A 21 -3.85 -13.63 -7.89
CA GLY A 21 -5.18 -14.26 -7.86
C GLY A 21 -6.25 -13.44 -7.14
N ALA A 22 -7.49 -13.90 -7.26
CA ALA A 22 -8.67 -13.27 -6.65
C ALA A 22 -8.77 -13.55 -5.14
N GLY A 23 -8.20 -14.66 -4.67
CA GLY A 23 -8.24 -15.08 -3.27
C GLY A 23 -7.04 -14.63 -2.45
N ASP A 24 -7.13 -14.78 -1.13
CA ASP A 24 -6.07 -14.39 -0.20
C ASP A 24 -4.85 -15.35 -0.20
N GLY A 25 -4.96 -16.51 -0.87
CA GLY A 25 -3.87 -17.49 -1.00
C GLY A 25 -2.80 -17.13 -2.03
N LEU A 26 -3.06 -16.14 -2.92
CA LEU A 26 -2.16 -15.75 -4.00
C LEU A 26 -1.73 -14.29 -3.84
N ASP A 27 -0.43 -14.05 -3.89
CA ASP A 27 0.18 -12.72 -3.71
C ASP A 27 1.45 -12.56 -4.52
N PHE A 28 1.74 -11.35 -5.01
CA PHE A 28 2.95 -11.10 -5.78
C PHE A 28 4.23 -11.35 -4.98
N ASP A 29 4.27 -10.99 -3.70
CA ASP A 29 5.43 -11.24 -2.84
C ASP A 29 5.74 -12.74 -2.66
N ARG A 30 4.73 -13.61 -2.81
CA ARG A 30 4.85 -15.07 -2.67
C ARG A 30 5.02 -15.79 -4.01
N ASP A 31 4.38 -15.28 -5.06
CA ASP A 31 4.24 -15.98 -6.33
C ASP A 31 5.28 -15.56 -7.37
N LEU A 32 5.61 -14.26 -7.46
CA LEU A 32 6.60 -13.74 -8.41
C LEU A 32 8.02 -14.30 -8.18
N PRO A 33 8.50 -14.55 -6.95
CA PRO A 33 9.80 -15.19 -6.73
C PRO A 33 9.93 -16.58 -7.37
N ARG A 34 8.81 -17.22 -7.70
CA ARG A 34 8.77 -18.56 -8.33
C ARG A 34 8.76 -18.51 -9.85
N VAL A 35 8.68 -17.32 -10.44
CA VAL A 35 8.62 -17.12 -11.89
C VAL A 35 10.03 -16.83 -12.41
N PRO A 36 10.65 -17.75 -13.20
CA PRO A 36 11.96 -17.52 -13.80
C PRO A 36 11.98 -16.23 -14.65
N GLY A 37 13.05 -15.45 -14.56
CA GLY A 37 13.18 -14.16 -15.25
C GLY A 37 12.46 -12.99 -14.56
N VAL A 38 11.59 -13.26 -13.59
CA VAL A 38 10.92 -12.22 -12.77
C VAL A 38 11.59 -12.11 -11.40
N SER A 39 11.97 -13.24 -10.81
CA SER A 39 12.63 -13.31 -9.51
C SER A 39 13.88 -12.43 -9.41
N GLU A 40 14.66 -12.35 -10.47
CA GLU A 40 15.89 -11.54 -10.52
C GLU A 40 15.61 -10.04 -10.43
N GLY A 41 14.46 -9.60 -10.95
CA GLY A 41 14.04 -8.19 -10.91
C GLY A 41 13.39 -7.77 -9.59
N LEU A 42 12.92 -8.71 -8.76
CA LEU A 42 12.28 -8.40 -7.46
C LEU A 42 13.21 -7.67 -6.49
N ARG A 43 14.52 -7.95 -6.56
CA ARG A 43 15.49 -7.23 -5.75
C ARG A 43 15.42 -5.72 -6.00
N GLN A 44 15.26 -5.28 -7.24
CA GLN A 44 15.13 -3.86 -7.58
C GLN A 44 13.85 -3.25 -6.97
N TYR A 45 12.74 -3.99 -6.93
CA TYR A 45 11.52 -3.54 -6.26
C TYR A 45 11.76 -3.30 -4.77
N TYR A 46 12.39 -4.24 -4.08
CA TYR A 46 12.69 -4.09 -2.65
C TYR A 46 13.72 -3.00 -2.35
N GLU A 47 14.70 -2.78 -3.22
CA GLU A 47 15.65 -1.66 -3.12
C GLU A 47 14.94 -0.31 -3.26
N LEU A 48 13.97 -0.18 -4.17
CA LEU A 48 13.15 1.02 -4.34
C LEU A 48 12.20 1.21 -3.15
N GLU A 49 11.62 0.13 -2.64
CA GLU A 49 10.75 0.17 -1.45
C GLU A 49 11.48 0.75 -0.23
N GLN A 50 12.75 0.43 -0.03
CA GLN A 50 13.56 0.96 1.06
C GLN A 50 13.85 2.46 0.95
N GLN A 51 13.66 3.05 -0.21
CA GLN A 51 13.84 4.49 -0.47
C GLN A 51 12.52 5.27 -0.37
N THR A 52 11.43 4.63 0.04
CA THR A 52 10.12 5.27 0.21
C THR A 52 10.05 6.10 1.49
N ASP A 53 8.89 6.70 1.74
CA ASP A 53 8.69 7.59 2.88
C ASP A 53 8.81 6.85 4.24
N PRO A 54 9.11 7.57 5.34
CA PRO A 54 9.28 6.96 6.67
C PRO A 54 7.98 6.41 7.27
N TRP A 55 6.84 6.72 6.66
CA TRP A 55 5.53 6.18 6.99
C TRP A 55 4.97 5.36 5.84
N SER A 56 4.40 4.19 6.16
CA SER A 56 3.70 3.33 5.19
C SER A 56 2.26 3.08 5.64
N LEU A 57 1.30 3.38 4.75
CA LEU A 57 -0.11 3.02 4.91
C LEU A 57 -0.39 1.68 4.22
N ASN A 58 -0.97 0.77 4.99
CA ASN A 58 -1.38 -0.53 4.48
C ASN A 58 -2.72 -0.95 5.10
N THR A 59 -3.19 -2.15 4.78
CA THR A 59 -4.40 -2.72 5.38
C THR A 59 -4.07 -3.97 6.20
N GLY A 60 -4.86 -4.22 7.25
CA GLY A 60 -4.73 -5.44 8.04
C GLY A 60 -4.91 -6.69 7.19
N ARG A 61 -5.80 -6.66 6.20
CA ARG A 61 -5.96 -7.77 5.24
C ARG A 61 -4.67 -8.10 4.50
N VAL A 62 -3.97 -7.11 3.96
CA VAL A 62 -2.68 -7.33 3.27
C VAL A 62 -1.64 -7.85 4.26
N LYS A 63 -1.55 -7.27 5.46
CA LYS A 63 -0.58 -7.73 6.47
C LYS A 63 -0.87 -9.14 6.98
N ALA A 64 -2.13 -9.50 7.19
CA ALA A 64 -2.52 -10.88 7.54
C ALA A 64 -2.16 -11.86 6.40
N LYS A 65 -2.42 -11.47 5.14
CA LYS A 65 -2.11 -12.27 3.95
C LYS A 65 -0.61 -12.58 3.80
N VAL A 66 0.26 -11.63 4.14
CA VAL A 66 1.72 -11.84 4.14
C VAL A 66 2.25 -12.48 5.43
N GLY A 67 1.36 -12.94 6.31
CA GLY A 67 1.69 -13.78 7.45
C GLY A 67 1.90 -13.07 8.78
N ALA A 68 1.49 -11.81 8.92
CA ALA A 68 1.67 -11.08 10.20
C ALA A 68 1.04 -11.78 11.41
N ASN A 69 -0.02 -12.58 11.21
CA ASN A 69 -0.70 -13.31 12.28
C ASN A 69 0.02 -14.61 12.73
N GLU A 70 0.96 -15.12 11.93
CA GLU A 70 1.46 -16.51 12.05
C GLU A 70 3.00 -16.59 12.07
N LEU A 71 3.68 -15.60 11.50
CA LEU A 71 5.13 -15.63 11.34
C LEU A 71 5.86 -15.35 12.66
N PRO A 72 7.10 -15.87 12.83
CA PRO A 72 7.95 -15.51 13.96
C PRO A 72 8.25 -14.01 13.96
N LEU A 73 8.75 -13.49 15.07
CA LEU A 73 9.07 -12.06 15.21
C LEU A 73 10.03 -11.60 14.10
N PRO A 74 9.71 -10.50 13.42
CA PRO A 74 10.46 -10.02 12.27
C PRO A 74 11.67 -9.19 12.68
N GLU A 75 12.55 -8.96 11.71
CA GLU A 75 13.53 -7.90 11.81
C GLU A 75 12.85 -6.52 11.87
N ARG A 76 13.37 -5.63 12.70
CA ARG A 76 12.84 -4.28 12.88
C ARG A 76 13.26 -3.36 11.74
N LEU A 77 12.29 -2.64 11.19
CA LEU A 77 12.50 -1.65 10.15
C LEU A 77 12.47 -0.23 10.72
N PRO A 78 13.22 0.73 10.15
CA PRO A 78 13.23 2.13 10.59
C PRO A 78 12.00 2.92 10.10
N VAL A 79 10.88 2.27 9.86
CA VAL A 79 9.63 2.86 9.34
C VAL A 79 8.52 2.80 10.36
N SER A 80 7.53 3.67 10.23
CA SER A 80 6.28 3.65 10.99
C SER A 80 5.15 3.13 10.10
N PHE A 81 4.22 2.39 10.68
CA PHE A 81 3.06 1.86 9.95
C PHE A 81 1.76 2.51 10.40
N ALA A 82 0.92 2.87 9.44
CA ALA A 82 -0.49 3.14 9.61
C ALA A 82 -1.28 1.98 8.98
N ILE A 83 -2.08 1.28 9.76
CA ILE A 83 -2.80 0.09 9.30
C ILE A 83 -4.31 0.30 9.44
N LEU A 84 -5.01 0.30 8.31
CA LEU A 84 -6.47 0.27 8.27
C LEU A 84 -6.94 -1.16 8.49
N ASP A 85 -7.59 -1.42 9.62
CA ASP A 85 -8.13 -2.76 9.90
C ASP A 85 -9.34 -2.75 10.83
N ASN A 86 -10.29 -3.64 10.55
CA ASN A 86 -11.43 -3.89 11.43
C ASN A 86 -11.50 -5.35 11.92
N THR A 87 -10.89 -6.32 11.17
CA THR A 87 -11.20 -7.74 11.41
C THR A 87 -10.10 -8.73 11.07
N HIS A 88 -9.03 -8.30 10.40
CA HIS A 88 -8.04 -9.24 9.83
C HIS A 88 -6.85 -9.52 10.73
N LEU A 89 -6.45 -8.53 11.54
CA LEU A 89 -5.33 -8.69 12.46
C LEU A 89 -5.79 -9.33 13.77
N THR A 90 -5.03 -10.34 14.21
CA THR A 90 -5.12 -10.89 15.56
C THR A 90 -4.25 -10.06 16.53
N ALA A 91 -4.40 -10.28 17.83
CA ALA A 91 -3.50 -9.67 18.83
C ALA A 91 -2.02 -10.07 18.58
N ALA A 92 -1.76 -11.30 18.09
CA ALA A 92 -0.43 -11.73 17.68
C ALA A 92 0.09 -10.93 16.48
N GLY A 93 -0.76 -10.70 15.46
CA GLY A 93 -0.43 -9.89 14.29
C GLY A 93 -0.13 -8.44 14.64
N VAL A 94 -0.87 -7.86 15.57
CA VAL A 94 -0.59 -6.50 16.08
C VAL A 94 0.79 -6.45 16.75
N ARG A 95 1.10 -7.40 17.64
CA ARG A 95 2.43 -7.50 18.29
C ARG A 95 3.55 -7.69 17.28
N TRP A 96 3.31 -8.53 16.27
CA TRP A 96 4.28 -8.74 15.17
C TRP A 96 4.58 -7.44 14.43
N LEU A 97 3.57 -6.64 14.11
CA LEU A 97 3.73 -5.33 13.45
C LEU A 97 4.46 -4.33 14.38
N CYS A 98 4.15 -4.31 15.69
CA CYS A 98 4.84 -3.48 16.65
C CYS A 98 6.33 -3.82 16.74
N ALA A 99 6.69 -5.12 16.74
CA ALA A 99 8.08 -5.56 16.72
C ALA A 99 8.82 -5.14 15.46
N ARG A 100 8.11 -5.10 14.31
CA ARG A 100 8.70 -4.78 13.00
C ARG A 100 8.93 -3.29 12.76
N CYS A 101 8.18 -2.40 13.39
CA CYS A 101 8.18 -0.98 13.04
C CYS A 101 8.63 -0.08 14.21
N ARG A 102 8.92 1.18 13.89
CA ARG A 102 9.24 2.22 14.88
C ARG A 102 7.99 2.59 15.69
N GLU A 103 6.88 2.81 15.00
CA GLU A 103 5.58 3.18 15.54
C GLU A 103 4.49 2.52 14.71
N LEU A 104 3.45 2.00 15.37
CA LEU A 104 2.27 1.43 14.75
C LEU A 104 1.03 2.24 15.13
N VAL A 105 0.32 2.74 14.14
CA VAL A 105 -1.01 3.32 14.30
C VAL A 105 -2.03 2.39 13.63
N VAL A 106 -2.90 1.78 14.42
CA VAL A 106 -4.03 1.00 13.88
C VAL A 106 -5.25 1.90 13.80
N ILE A 107 -5.78 2.06 12.59
CA ILE A 107 -6.96 2.87 12.29
C ILE A 107 -8.14 1.91 12.13
N THR A 108 -9.12 2.02 13.00
CA THR A 108 -10.24 1.08 13.07
C THR A 108 -11.55 1.75 13.40
N SER A 109 -12.66 1.20 12.92
CA SER A 109 -14.03 1.52 13.38
C SER A 109 -14.63 0.39 14.23
N ASN A 110 -13.85 -0.65 14.53
CA ASN A 110 -14.28 -1.75 15.38
C ASN A 110 -13.84 -1.53 16.83
N ALA A 111 -14.77 -1.17 17.71
CA ALA A 111 -14.48 -0.97 19.14
C ALA A 111 -13.99 -2.26 19.84
N ALA A 112 -14.31 -3.45 19.31
CA ALA A 112 -13.87 -4.74 19.82
C ALA A 112 -12.61 -5.27 19.11
N HIS A 113 -11.86 -4.40 18.41
CA HIS A 113 -10.66 -4.83 17.68
C HIS A 113 -9.59 -5.41 18.63
N PRO A 114 -8.92 -6.52 18.29
CA PRO A 114 -7.87 -7.14 19.10
C PRO A 114 -6.70 -6.22 19.48
N VAL A 115 -6.51 -5.11 18.76
CA VAL A 115 -5.51 -4.08 19.07
C VAL A 115 -5.62 -3.55 20.48
N ASN A 116 -6.84 -3.45 21.03
CA ASN A 116 -7.10 -2.92 22.38
C ASN A 116 -6.49 -3.79 23.50
N ALA A 117 -6.19 -5.05 23.20
CA ALA A 117 -5.57 -5.99 24.14
C ALA A 117 -4.05 -6.17 23.94
N ALA A 118 -3.45 -5.49 22.96
CA ALA A 118 -2.04 -5.74 22.59
C ALA A 118 -1.03 -5.13 23.57
N GLY A 119 -1.31 -3.93 24.12
CA GLY A 119 -0.51 -3.32 25.21
C GLY A 119 0.94 -2.94 24.85
N GLU A 120 1.25 -2.76 23.57
CA GLU A 120 2.61 -2.49 23.12
C GLU A 120 2.99 -1.01 23.26
N PRO A 121 4.23 -0.67 23.66
CA PRO A 121 4.64 0.71 23.96
C PRO A 121 4.69 1.64 22.75
N ASN A 122 4.85 1.08 21.54
CA ASN A 122 4.88 1.84 20.27
C ASN A 122 3.58 1.72 19.46
N LEU A 123 2.47 1.33 20.12
CA LEU A 123 1.16 1.16 19.52
C LEU A 123 0.26 2.35 19.87
N SER A 124 -0.38 2.89 18.85
CA SER A 124 -1.48 3.86 18.97
C SER A 124 -2.73 3.34 18.26
N VAL A 125 -3.90 3.59 18.83
CA VAL A 125 -5.19 3.22 18.24
C VAL A 125 -5.93 4.49 17.84
N MET A 126 -6.20 4.63 16.55
CA MET A 126 -7.05 5.69 16.02
C MET A 126 -8.44 5.12 15.76
N PHE A 127 -9.34 5.29 16.73
CA PHE A 127 -10.73 4.90 16.56
C PHE A 127 -11.51 5.98 15.80
N LEU A 128 -12.28 5.57 14.80
CA LEU A 128 -13.19 6.39 14.02
C LEU A 128 -14.53 5.66 13.92
N GLU A 129 -15.63 6.24 14.41
CA GLU A 129 -16.97 5.62 14.31
C GLU A 129 -17.33 5.26 12.88
N CYS A 130 -16.97 6.14 11.93
CA CYS A 130 -17.04 5.90 10.51
C CYS A 130 -15.63 6.07 9.91
N LEU A 131 -15.15 5.05 9.22
CA LEU A 131 -13.83 5.10 8.57
C LEU A 131 -13.84 6.18 7.48
N SER A 132 -13.01 7.20 7.67
CA SER A 132 -12.81 8.31 6.75
C SER A 132 -11.32 8.41 6.39
N LEU A 133 -10.97 8.27 5.12
CA LEU A 133 -9.59 8.38 4.67
C LEU A 133 -9.04 9.81 4.81
N PRO A 134 -9.79 10.89 4.45
CA PRO A 134 -9.32 12.25 4.69
C PRO A 134 -9.03 12.53 6.17
N GLU A 135 -9.94 12.12 7.06
CA GLU A 135 -9.78 12.31 8.50
C GLU A 135 -8.61 11.49 9.06
N SER A 136 -8.46 10.24 8.61
CA SER A 136 -7.33 9.39 8.98
C SER A 136 -6.00 10.04 8.64
N LEU A 137 -5.87 10.56 7.41
CA LEU A 137 -4.64 11.21 6.96
C LEU A 137 -4.37 12.53 7.71
N ARG A 138 -5.42 13.34 7.96
CA ARG A 138 -5.31 14.56 8.74
C ARG A 138 -4.79 14.28 10.15
N ARG A 139 -5.38 13.29 10.83
CA ARG A 139 -4.98 12.90 12.18
C ARG A 139 -3.59 12.27 12.23
N LEU A 140 -3.21 11.43 11.25
CA LEU A 140 -1.83 10.91 11.14
C LEU A 140 -0.80 12.04 11.10
N LYS A 141 -1.09 13.11 10.37
CA LYS A 141 -0.20 14.26 10.34
C LYS A 141 -0.18 15.04 11.66
N ALA A 142 -1.36 15.34 12.20
CA ALA A 142 -1.49 16.19 13.38
C ALA A 142 -0.99 15.51 14.67
N GLU A 143 -1.32 14.22 14.85
CA GLU A 143 -1.10 13.49 16.10
C GLU A 143 0.23 12.69 16.10
N HIS A 144 0.69 12.26 14.91
CA HIS A 144 1.87 11.39 14.76
C HIS A 144 3.00 12.02 13.94
N GLY A 145 2.86 13.28 13.51
CA GLY A 145 3.89 13.97 12.73
C GLY A 145 4.16 13.37 11.35
N CYS A 146 3.20 12.62 10.80
CA CYS A 146 3.34 12.01 9.48
C CYS A 146 3.32 13.09 8.39
N GLY A 147 4.48 13.55 7.94
CA GLY A 147 4.60 14.55 6.89
C GLY A 147 4.52 13.97 5.48
N ARG A 148 5.03 12.76 5.29
CA ARG A 148 5.05 12.02 4.03
C ARG A 148 4.65 10.56 4.27
N LEU A 149 3.88 9.99 3.37
CA LEU A 149 3.26 8.69 3.51
C LEU A 149 3.30 7.90 2.20
N THR A 150 3.90 6.73 2.24
CA THR A 150 3.83 5.76 1.13
C THR A 150 2.65 4.83 1.34
N VAL A 151 1.78 4.70 0.34
CA VAL A 151 0.64 3.79 0.34
C VAL A 151 1.01 2.50 -0.39
N GLN A 152 0.89 1.38 0.31
CA GLN A 152 1.15 0.02 -0.19
C GLN A 152 -0.06 -0.88 0.11
N SER A 153 -1.25 -0.43 -0.26
CA SER A 153 -2.50 -1.11 0.07
C SER A 153 -3.12 -1.83 -1.14
N GLY A 154 -4.21 -2.54 -0.89
CA GLY A 154 -4.97 -3.23 -1.95
C GLY A 154 -5.80 -2.28 -2.81
N GLY A 155 -6.26 -2.78 -3.97
CA GLY A 155 -6.95 -1.99 -4.99
C GLY A 155 -8.17 -1.21 -4.49
N THR A 156 -8.90 -1.68 -3.50
CA THR A 156 -10.07 -0.99 -2.93
C THR A 156 -9.69 0.33 -2.26
N ILE A 157 -8.67 0.30 -1.40
CA ILE A 157 -8.19 1.51 -0.71
C ILE A 157 -7.47 2.44 -1.68
N ASN A 158 -6.63 1.90 -2.56
CA ASN A 158 -5.98 2.69 -3.61
C ASN A 158 -7.02 3.46 -4.44
N ALA A 159 -8.09 2.77 -4.85
CA ALA A 159 -9.18 3.37 -5.61
C ALA A 159 -9.92 4.46 -4.83
N ALA A 160 -10.16 4.27 -3.54
CA ALA A 160 -10.79 5.27 -2.68
C ALA A 160 -9.90 6.51 -2.55
N LEU A 161 -8.61 6.34 -2.24
CA LEU A 161 -7.64 7.44 -2.14
C LEU A 161 -7.57 8.28 -3.43
N VAL A 162 -7.56 7.61 -4.59
CA VAL A 162 -7.54 8.31 -5.89
C VAL A 162 -8.83 9.07 -6.14
N ARG A 163 -10.00 8.47 -5.88
CA ARG A 163 -11.30 9.13 -6.05
C ARG A 163 -11.48 10.35 -5.14
N GLU A 164 -10.93 10.29 -3.94
CA GLU A 164 -11.02 11.38 -2.96
C GLU A 164 -9.91 12.44 -3.15
N GLY A 165 -9.05 12.31 -4.18
CA GLY A 165 -7.96 13.25 -4.43
C GLY A 165 -6.87 13.27 -3.36
N LEU A 166 -6.67 12.12 -2.68
CA LEU A 166 -5.74 12.00 -1.57
C LEU A 166 -4.35 11.46 -1.98
N VAL A 167 -4.11 11.27 -3.27
CA VAL A 167 -2.82 10.81 -3.83
C VAL A 167 -2.13 11.96 -4.53
N ASP A 168 -0.90 12.28 -4.12
CA ASP A 168 -0.09 13.33 -4.75
C ASP A 168 0.85 12.76 -5.82
N PHE A 169 1.41 11.57 -5.57
CA PHE A 169 2.34 10.89 -6.49
C PHE A 169 1.97 9.42 -6.67
N VAL A 170 2.35 8.86 -7.81
CA VAL A 170 2.19 7.44 -8.12
C VAL A 170 3.52 6.92 -8.64
N ASP A 171 4.11 5.99 -7.91
CA ASP A 171 5.31 5.25 -8.27
C ASP A 171 4.92 3.79 -8.55
N VAL A 172 5.17 3.33 -9.77
CA VAL A 172 4.80 1.97 -10.20
C VAL A 172 6.04 1.22 -10.65
N VAL A 173 6.26 0.06 -10.07
CA VAL A 173 7.22 -0.92 -10.56
C VAL A 173 6.46 -1.96 -11.36
N VAL A 174 6.85 -2.15 -12.63
CA VAL A 174 6.17 -3.08 -13.53
C VAL A 174 6.97 -4.38 -13.66
N ALA A 175 6.40 -5.47 -13.16
CA ALA A 175 6.94 -6.81 -13.38
C ALA A 175 6.71 -7.24 -14.85
N PRO A 176 7.70 -7.83 -15.53
CA PRO A 176 7.57 -8.27 -16.92
C PRO A 176 6.78 -9.59 -17.02
N VAL A 177 5.55 -9.60 -16.50
CA VAL A 177 4.67 -10.76 -16.44
C VAL A 177 3.24 -10.37 -16.80
N LEU A 178 2.53 -11.27 -17.46
CA LEU A 178 1.09 -11.18 -17.69
C LEU A 178 0.39 -12.17 -16.75
N VAL A 179 -0.56 -11.67 -15.98
CA VAL A 179 -1.32 -12.48 -15.02
C VAL A 179 -2.65 -12.94 -15.60
N GLY A 180 -3.28 -12.10 -16.44
CA GLY A 180 -4.56 -12.39 -17.07
C GLY A 180 -5.74 -12.48 -16.08
N GLY A 181 -6.93 -12.89 -16.58
CA GLY A 181 -8.14 -13.06 -15.79
C GLY A 181 -8.91 -11.75 -15.52
N MET A 182 -10.24 -11.80 -15.71
CA MET A 182 -11.12 -10.62 -15.55
C MET A 182 -11.43 -10.27 -14.08
N THR A 183 -11.40 -11.25 -13.19
CA THR A 183 -11.83 -11.12 -11.78
C THR A 183 -10.69 -10.78 -10.82
N ARG A 184 -9.47 -10.59 -11.33
CA ARG A 184 -8.29 -10.36 -10.47
C ARG A 184 -8.18 -8.89 -10.07
N PRO A 185 -7.72 -8.58 -8.83
CA PRO A 185 -7.48 -7.20 -8.41
C PRO A 185 -6.57 -6.48 -9.40
N CYS A 186 -7.03 -5.33 -9.88
CA CYS A 186 -6.31 -4.47 -10.80
C CYS A 186 -6.07 -3.12 -10.12
N SER A 187 -4.86 -2.59 -10.24
CA SER A 187 -4.52 -1.26 -9.75
C SER A 187 -5.36 -0.16 -10.40
N TRP A 188 -5.91 -0.43 -11.58
CA TRP A 188 -6.59 0.54 -12.44
C TRP A 188 -8.11 0.47 -12.43
N THR A 189 -8.75 -0.34 -11.59
CA THR A 189 -10.22 -0.40 -11.51
C THR A 189 -10.85 0.97 -11.21
N ALA A 190 -10.07 1.90 -10.68
CA ALA A 190 -10.47 3.27 -10.37
C ALA A 190 -10.05 4.33 -11.41
N LEU A 191 -9.16 4.01 -12.35
CA LEU A 191 -8.51 4.99 -13.24
C LEU A 191 -9.14 5.08 -14.64
N ARG A 192 -10.40 4.72 -14.80
CA ARG A 192 -11.10 4.88 -16.11
C ARG A 192 -11.17 6.33 -16.62
N SER A 193 -10.73 7.32 -15.87
CA SER A 193 -10.82 8.73 -16.25
C SER A 193 -9.50 9.39 -16.67
N LEU A 194 -8.36 8.75 -16.52
CA LEU A 194 -7.08 9.33 -16.94
C LEU A 194 -6.64 8.74 -18.29
N ARG A 195 -6.93 9.44 -19.38
CA ARG A 195 -6.35 9.16 -20.69
C ARG A 195 -4.89 9.62 -20.70
N SER A 196 -3.92 8.71 -20.65
CA SER A 196 -2.54 9.02 -20.96
C SER A 196 -2.24 8.67 -22.43
N ARG A 197 -1.74 9.63 -23.18
CA ARG A 197 -1.09 9.39 -24.46
C ARG A 197 0.39 9.13 -24.21
N SER A 198 0.87 7.93 -24.40
CA SER A 198 2.29 7.65 -24.63
C SER A 198 2.44 6.42 -25.50
N SER A 199 3.13 6.60 -26.63
CA SER A 199 3.54 5.55 -27.56
C SER A 199 4.52 4.59 -26.92
N PRO A 200 4.49 3.28 -27.27
CA PRO A 200 5.46 2.33 -26.81
C PRO A 200 6.77 2.46 -27.59
N ALA A 201 7.86 2.76 -26.91
CA ALA A 201 9.20 2.52 -27.46
C ALA A 201 9.64 1.11 -27.07
N SER A 202 10.16 0.38 -28.03
CA SER A 202 10.71 -0.96 -27.90
C SER A 202 11.85 -1.02 -26.87
N ALA A 203 11.68 -1.82 -25.81
CA ALA A 203 12.72 -2.09 -24.82
C ALA A 203 13.06 -3.58 -24.79
N PRO A 204 14.31 -3.96 -24.54
CA PRO A 204 14.73 -5.36 -24.45
C PRO A 204 14.20 -6.05 -23.19
N SER A 205 14.10 -7.36 -23.25
CA SER A 205 13.33 -8.28 -22.39
C SER A 205 13.84 -8.47 -20.94
N SER A 206 14.47 -7.47 -20.34
CA SER A 206 15.01 -7.57 -18.97
C SER A 206 14.89 -6.28 -18.14
N PHE A 207 13.89 -5.44 -18.38
CA PHE A 207 13.78 -4.17 -17.67
C PHE A 207 12.54 -4.09 -16.77
N TRP A 208 12.77 -3.93 -15.47
CA TRP A 208 11.84 -3.35 -14.53
C TRP A 208 11.86 -1.83 -14.72
N ALA A 209 10.72 -1.20 -14.98
CA ALA A 209 10.62 0.24 -15.11
C ALA A 209 9.88 0.81 -13.88
N ALA A 210 10.51 1.74 -13.20
CA ALA A 210 9.87 2.57 -12.19
C ALA A 210 9.59 3.95 -12.80
N ARG A 211 8.36 4.46 -12.69
CA ARG A 211 8.00 5.82 -13.10
C ARG A 211 7.29 6.54 -11.98
N ARG A 212 7.72 7.77 -11.70
CA ARG A 212 7.01 8.71 -10.85
C ARG A 212 6.16 9.64 -11.75
N CYS A 213 4.85 9.66 -11.51
CA CYS A 213 3.94 10.60 -12.14
C CYS A 213 3.34 11.52 -11.09
N GLY A 214 3.51 12.83 -11.24
CA GLY A 214 2.77 13.80 -10.44
C GLY A 214 1.30 13.86 -10.90
N THR A 215 0.37 14.01 -9.97
CA THR A 215 -1.03 14.26 -10.30
C THR A 215 -1.16 15.66 -10.92
N PRO A 216 -1.81 15.81 -12.11
CA PRO A 216 -2.07 17.13 -12.64
C PRO A 216 -3.04 17.87 -11.70
N THR A 217 -2.63 19.03 -11.21
CA THR A 217 -3.52 19.95 -10.52
C THR A 217 -4.62 20.36 -11.50
N CYS A 218 -5.86 19.98 -11.22
CA CYS A 218 -7.01 20.57 -11.90
C CYS A 218 -7.04 22.06 -11.54
N ALA A 219 -6.60 22.92 -12.45
CA ALA A 219 -6.88 24.33 -12.37
C ALA A 219 -8.40 24.52 -12.55
N SER A 220 -9.08 24.89 -11.47
CA SER A 220 -10.46 25.36 -11.51
C SER A 220 -10.51 26.66 -12.29
N GLY A 221 -10.79 26.54 -13.58
CA GLY A 221 -11.13 27.70 -14.41
C GLY A 221 -12.51 28.22 -14.02
N THR A 222 -12.56 29.29 -13.25
CA THR A 222 -13.73 30.14 -13.10
C THR A 222 -14.02 30.82 -14.45
N LYS A 223 -15.17 30.57 -15.02
CA LYS A 223 -15.97 31.50 -15.80
C LYS A 223 -17.41 31.36 -15.41
#